data_c0001a2873e0cb81eb916e18a1b740fe
#
_entry.id   c0001a2873e0cb81eb916e18a1b740fe
#
_cell.length_a   1.000
_cell.length_b   1.000
_cell.length_c   1.000
_cell.angle_alpha   90.00
_cell.angle_beta   90.00
_cell.angle_gamma   90.00
#
_symmetry.space_group_name_H-M   'P 1'
#
loop_
_entity.id
_entity.type
_entity.pdbx_description
1 polymer ?
#
loop_
_entity_poly.entity_id
_entity_poly.type
_entity_poly.pdbx_seq_one_letter_code
_entity_poly.pdbx_strand_id
1 'polypeptide(L)'
;MEYKVLDVAFSGLMHDIGKFYQRTKMVSDLTEREKLVTPMAKAGYYTHLHSGYTSRFFHEYLGMDNELEMITSSHHIDDQRPLAKILRKADQIASSIDRKDEEQDYEENNKKGTFQQVRLSSVVHEVDFGKQKALATYPLRPFHKMGYPTVDFEMTDKNESVGEYLGLFQAFINDLKSEDYFTSEVDKYCFDRLYALMYEYTTLVPASTYEGSKTYVSLFDHSKLTSAIVSCLYLNDTEDENFIMFEFDVSGIQKFIFKVTEGKDTKRDVAKSLRGRSFLVSAITNIITYSYLYEFGLTQSNIIFNTGGGALLLLPKCKNFEEKLNKVTQKVQEILLDKFSVDINYVYAWVECDRKELETFKISKATKLKSKLDEEKNRKFNKVLNSDFFFNKPKSNYVCKMCGTNFVEKENDTCDICKTIIEISDFCIKHDDFFLVYDFNRRLDDKVSDCIKIDMGYMDFYLISKEDYPLIINKYDYIESLNQSLLGNTRLIANLVPKKNDRIIPFENMVINLVDTSYGDPKLGILKMDVDNLGAIFAFGMEKQRSLSKFLTLSRMMENFFGHELMNICVEVSKKMNSNISQFSNNESMFYINYAGGDLSLIHI
;
A
#
# COMPACT_ATOMS: atom_id res chain seq x y z
N MET A 1 -26.51 10.85 -16.30
CA MET A 1 -25.14 11.40 -16.36
C MET A 1 -24.19 10.23 -16.25
N GLU A 2 -23.16 10.17 -17.06
CA GLU A 2 -22.12 9.15 -16.94
C GLU A 2 -21.06 9.71 -15.99
N TYR A 3 -20.86 9.06 -14.83
CA TYR A 3 -19.88 9.48 -13.84
C TYR A 3 -18.47 9.07 -14.27
N LYS A 4 -17.46 9.87 -13.93
CA LYS A 4 -16.05 9.43 -14.07
C LYS A 4 -15.80 8.29 -13.08
N VAL A 5 -14.98 7.30 -13.44
CA VAL A 5 -14.61 6.21 -12.51
C VAL A 5 -13.98 6.76 -11.22
N LEU A 6 -13.32 7.91 -11.33
CA LEU A 6 -12.76 8.61 -10.16
C LEU A 6 -13.85 9.04 -9.16
N ASP A 7 -15.00 9.59 -9.64
CA ASP A 7 -16.13 9.96 -8.80
C ASP A 7 -16.75 8.74 -8.12
N VAL A 8 -16.83 7.64 -8.87
CA VAL A 8 -17.34 6.35 -8.38
C VAL A 8 -16.42 5.80 -7.27
N ALA A 9 -15.11 5.77 -7.50
CA ALA A 9 -14.13 5.32 -6.52
C ALA A 9 -14.13 6.21 -5.27
N PHE A 10 -14.23 7.54 -5.46
CA PHE A 10 -14.34 8.52 -4.39
C PHE A 10 -15.58 8.28 -3.53
N SER A 11 -16.74 8.03 -4.14
CA SER A 11 -17.97 7.73 -3.38
C SER A 11 -17.79 6.51 -2.48
N GLY A 12 -17.15 5.45 -2.98
CA GLY A 12 -16.84 4.25 -2.18
C GLY A 12 -15.81 4.50 -1.07
N LEU A 13 -14.80 5.35 -1.32
CA LEU A 13 -13.77 5.67 -0.33
C LEU A 13 -14.32 6.51 0.84
N MET A 14 -15.24 7.41 0.55
CA MET A 14 -15.67 8.45 1.51
C MET A 14 -17.06 8.20 2.13
N HIS A 15 -17.81 7.15 1.70
CA HIS A 15 -19.20 6.92 2.13
C HIS A 15 -19.36 6.87 3.65
N ASP A 16 -18.39 6.34 4.35
CA ASP A 16 -18.40 6.08 5.80
C ASP A 16 -17.54 7.03 6.64
N ILE A 17 -17.01 8.12 6.08
CA ILE A 17 -16.20 9.11 6.82
C ILE A 17 -16.98 9.70 8.02
N GLY A 18 -18.29 9.75 7.92
CA GLY A 18 -19.18 10.19 8.99
C GLY A 18 -19.10 9.31 10.24
N LYS A 19 -18.68 8.05 10.17
CA LYS A 19 -18.42 7.20 11.34
C LYS A 19 -17.28 7.77 12.19
N PHE A 20 -16.20 8.26 11.55
CA PHE A 20 -15.09 8.89 12.24
C PHE A 20 -15.53 10.19 12.90
N TYR A 21 -16.24 11.04 12.14
CA TYR A 21 -16.76 12.32 12.63
C TYR A 21 -17.75 12.12 13.81
N GLN A 22 -18.68 11.17 13.71
CA GLN A 22 -19.66 10.86 14.76
C GLN A 22 -19.02 10.51 16.10
N ARG A 23 -17.86 9.83 16.09
CA ARG A 23 -17.18 9.37 17.30
C ARG A 23 -16.55 10.49 18.10
N THR A 24 -16.33 11.65 17.52
CA THR A 24 -15.77 12.83 18.18
C THR A 24 -16.76 13.54 19.10
N LYS A 25 -18.07 13.29 18.94
CA LYS A 25 -19.18 14.03 19.57
C LYS A 25 -19.13 15.55 19.36
N MET A 26 -18.36 16.04 18.39
CA MET A 26 -18.45 17.46 17.96
C MET A 26 -19.81 17.81 17.36
N VAL A 27 -20.62 16.81 17.11
CA VAL A 27 -21.80 16.91 16.26
C VAL A 27 -23.05 17.08 17.08
N SER A 28 -23.78 18.15 16.77
CA SER A 28 -25.13 18.46 17.22
C SER A 28 -26.19 17.70 16.40
N ASP A 29 -27.45 18.02 16.61
CA ASP A 29 -28.57 17.48 15.87
C ASP A 29 -28.40 17.59 14.35
N LEU A 30 -29.03 16.68 13.62
CA LEU A 30 -29.03 16.68 12.15
C LEU A 30 -29.79 17.90 11.61
N THR A 31 -29.20 18.59 10.66
CA THR A 31 -29.86 19.64 9.88
C THR A 31 -30.91 19.03 8.94
N GLU A 32 -31.81 19.88 8.40
CA GLU A 32 -32.85 19.41 7.45
C GLU A 32 -32.25 18.73 6.21
N ARG A 33 -31.09 19.18 5.74
CA ARG A 33 -30.34 18.57 4.62
C ARG A 33 -29.85 17.17 4.99
N GLU A 34 -29.22 17.04 6.13
CA GLU A 34 -28.65 15.76 6.60
C GLU A 34 -29.74 14.70 6.87
N LYS A 35 -30.92 15.15 7.28
CA LYS A 35 -32.10 14.29 7.43
C LYS A 35 -32.55 13.64 6.12
N LEU A 36 -32.29 14.29 4.96
CA LEU A 36 -32.65 13.74 3.64
C LEU A 36 -31.83 12.48 3.28
N VAL A 37 -30.62 12.37 3.77
CA VAL A 37 -29.69 11.25 3.49
C VAL A 37 -29.62 10.23 4.63
N THR A 38 -30.30 10.50 5.76
CA THR A 38 -30.27 9.66 6.96
C THR A 38 -31.57 8.85 7.04
N PRO A 39 -31.49 7.49 7.12
CA PRO A 39 -32.68 6.67 7.18
C PRO A 39 -33.46 6.88 8.48
N MET A 40 -34.78 6.89 8.35
CA MET A 40 -35.72 7.02 9.47
C MET A 40 -36.38 5.66 9.76
N ALA A 41 -36.31 5.22 11.01
CA ALA A 41 -36.99 4.03 11.47
C ALA A 41 -38.51 4.25 11.49
N LYS A 42 -39.29 3.18 11.40
CA LYS A 42 -40.77 3.23 11.50
C LYS A 42 -41.30 3.89 12.79
N ALA A 43 -40.48 3.88 13.85
CA ALA A 43 -40.77 4.49 15.14
C ALA A 43 -40.50 6.02 15.18
N GLY A 44 -40.11 6.64 14.07
CA GLY A 44 -39.95 8.09 13.94
C GLY A 44 -38.58 8.65 14.42
N TYR A 45 -37.56 7.83 14.62
CA TYR A 45 -36.20 8.27 14.95
C TYR A 45 -35.21 7.93 13.82
N TYR A 46 -34.17 8.73 13.68
CA TYR A 46 -33.12 8.53 12.68
C TYR A 46 -32.15 7.41 13.09
N THR A 47 -31.81 6.55 12.15
CA THR A 47 -30.80 5.48 12.30
C THR A 47 -29.62 5.78 11.38
N HIS A 48 -28.50 5.07 11.54
CA HIS A 48 -27.29 5.27 10.70
C HIS A 48 -26.90 6.75 10.58
N LEU A 49 -26.84 7.43 11.75
CA LEU A 49 -26.57 8.87 11.81
C LEU A 49 -25.28 9.29 11.08
N HIS A 50 -24.33 8.36 10.92
CA HIS A 50 -23.10 8.62 10.16
C HIS A 50 -23.36 9.05 8.72
N SER A 51 -24.48 8.66 8.09
CA SER A 51 -24.84 9.15 6.75
C SER A 51 -25.01 10.67 6.75
N GLY A 52 -25.77 11.22 7.71
CA GLY A 52 -25.89 12.68 7.86
C GLY A 52 -24.57 13.35 8.20
N TYR A 53 -23.73 12.70 8.99
CA TYR A 53 -22.41 13.23 9.32
C TYR A 53 -21.40 13.12 8.16
N THR A 54 -21.57 12.18 7.24
CA THR A 54 -20.86 12.16 5.96
C THR A 54 -21.22 13.40 5.14
N SER A 55 -22.51 13.70 4.98
CA SER A 55 -22.98 14.91 4.28
C SER A 55 -22.42 16.19 4.93
N ARG A 56 -22.44 16.27 6.27
CA ARG A 56 -21.86 17.39 7.02
C ARG A 56 -20.36 17.55 6.77
N PHE A 57 -19.61 16.44 6.79
CA PHE A 57 -18.19 16.45 6.51
C PHE A 57 -17.87 17.02 5.12
N PHE A 58 -18.61 16.60 4.11
CA PHE A 58 -18.44 17.11 2.75
C PHE A 58 -18.70 18.61 2.67
N HIS A 59 -19.76 19.09 3.31
CA HIS A 59 -20.10 20.51 3.31
C HIS A 59 -19.09 21.35 4.10
N GLU A 60 -18.74 20.95 5.33
CA GLU A 60 -17.91 21.76 6.24
C GLU A 60 -16.41 21.72 5.89
N TYR A 61 -15.91 20.61 5.36
CA TYR A 61 -14.47 20.40 5.19
C TYR A 61 -14.02 20.31 3.73
N LEU A 62 -14.89 19.86 2.82
CA LEU A 62 -14.57 19.78 1.39
C LEU A 62 -15.25 20.86 0.55
N GLY A 63 -16.16 21.63 1.12
CA GLY A 63 -16.93 22.64 0.40
C GLY A 63 -17.81 22.04 -0.72
N MET A 64 -18.12 20.76 -0.65
CA MET A 64 -18.93 20.05 -1.63
C MET A 64 -20.41 20.12 -1.26
N ASP A 65 -21.20 20.58 -2.21
CA ASP A 65 -22.66 20.68 -2.11
C ASP A 65 -23.28 20.31 -3.47
N ASN A 66 -23.04 19.06 -3.90
CA ASN A 66 -23.40 18.60 -5.23
C ASN A 66 -24.07 17.22 -5.20
N GLU A 67 -24.43 16.70 -6.37
CA GLU A 67 -25.08 15.40 -6.50
C GLU A 67 -24.21 14.25 -5.98
N LEU A 68 -22.88 14.31 -6.17
CA LEU A 68 -21.96 13.27 -5.72
C LEU A 68 -21.90 13.17 -4.20
N GLU A 69 -21.92 14.31 -3.49
CA GLU A 69 -22.03 14.36 -2.03
C GLU A 69 -23.31 13.67 -1.56
N MET A 70 -24.45 14.04 -2.17
CA MET A 70 -25.75 13.45 -1.83
C MET A 70 -25.77 11.94 -2.08
N ILE A 71 -25.24 11.45 -3.19
CA ILE A 71 -25.12 10.03 -3.51
C ILE A 71 -24.27 9.30 -2.47
N THR A 72 -23.10 9.84 -2.17
CA THR A 72 -22.14 9.26 -1.25
C THR A 72 -22.72 9.11 0.15
N SER A 73 -23.50 10.11 0.59
CA SER A 73 -24.12 10.13 1.91
C SER A 73 -25.40 9.28 2.00
N SER A 74 -26.02 8.89 0.88
CA SER A 74 -27.34 8.23 0.85
C SER A 74 -27.31 6.71 0.77
N HIS A 75 -26.16 6.06 1.00
CA HIS A 75 -25.98 4.62 0.83
C HIS A 75 -26.88 3.73 1.74
N HIS A 76 -27.47 4.29 2.78
CA HIS A 76 -28.43 3.57 3.66
C HIS A 76 -29.92 3.87 3.39
N ILE A 77 -30.23 4.77 2.48
CA ILE A 77 -31.61 5.05 2.05
C ILE A 77 -31.92 4.40 0.69
N ASP A 78 -33.19 4.33 0.31
CA ASP A 78 -33.60 3.79 -1.01
C ASP A 78 -33.48 4.87 -2.10
N ASP A 79 -32.26 5.28 -2.38
CA ASP A 79 -31.93 6.22 -3.43
C ASP A 79 -31.97 5.54 -4.82
N GLN A 80 -32.79 6.09 -5.74
CA GLN A 80 -33.00 5.50 -7.05
C GLN A 80 -31.97 5.86 -8.11
N ARG A 81 -31.03 6.78 -7.79
CA ARG A 81 -29.94 7.15 -8.70
C ARG A 81 -29.03 5.93 -8.99
N PRO A 82 -28.59 5.74 -10.24
CA PRO A 82 -27.81 4.54 -10.61
C PRO A 82 -26.56 4.33 -9.75
N LEU A 83 -25.75 5.38 -9.54
CA LEU A 83 -24.54 5.29 -8.74
C LEU A 83 -24.85 4.99 -7.26
N ALA A 84 -25.92 5.58 -6.69
CA ALA A 84 -26.31 5.29 -5.31
C ALA A 84 -26.68 3.81 -5.10
N LYS A 85 -27.38 3.20 -6.08
CA LYS A 85 -27.71 1.76 -6.05
C LYS A 85 -26.45 0.89 -6.08
N ILE A 86 -25.50 1.22 -6.96
CA ILE A 86 -24.24 0.48 -7.10
C ILE A 86 -23.42 0.65 -5.82
N LEU A 87 -23.31 1.86 -5.27
CA LEU A 87 -22.60 2.14 -4.02
C LEU A 87 -23.18 1.35 -2.84
N ARG A 88 -24.52 1.35 -2.71
CA ARG A 88 -25.21 0.55 -1.69
C ARG A 88 -24.92 -0.94 -1.81
N LYS A 89 -24.91 -1.47 -3.03
CA LYS A 89 -24.52 -2.87 -3.27
C LYS A 89 -23.05 -3.12 -2.87
N ALA A 90 -22.14 -2.22 -3.22
CA ALA A 90 -20.73 -2.33 -2.89
C ALA A 90 -20.48 -2.33 -1.38
N ASP A 91 -21.13 -1.42 -0.64
CA ASP A 91 -21.07 -1.38 0.82
C ASP A 91 -21.62 -2.68 1.45
N GLN A 92 -22.77 -3.19 0.94
CA GLN A 92 -23.33 -4.46 1.42
C GLN A 92 -22.36 -5.63 1.21
N ILE A 93 -21.69 -5.71 0.06
CA ILE A 93 -20.68 -6.76 -0.21
C ILE A 93 -19.48 -6.60 0.73
N ALA A 94 -18.92 -5.38 0.86
CA ALA A 94 -17.81 -5.11 1.76
C ALA A 94 -18.17 -5.41 3.21
N SER A 95 -19.35 -4.96 3.68
CA SER A 95 -19.86 -5.26 5.01
C SER A 95 -20.06 -6.76 5.25
N SER A 96 -20.51 -7.53 4.24
CA SER A 96 -20.61 -8.99 4.35
C SER A 96 -19.25 -9.67 4.49
N ILE A 97 -18.22 -9.15 3.79
CA ILE A 97 -16.84 -9.62 3.90
C ILE A 97 -16.30 -9.36 5.32
N ASP A 98 -16.62 -8.20 5.89
CA ASP A 98 -16.11 -7.78 7.20
C ASP A 98 -16.77 -8.54 8.37
N ARG A 99 -18.10 -8.80 8.29
CA ARG A 99 -18.93 -9.33 9.39
C ARG A 99 -18.98 -10.85 9.50
N LYS A 100 -18.27 -11.59 8.67
CA LYS A 100 -18.37 -13.05 8.63
C LYS A 100 -18.21 -13.73 10.01
N ASP A 101 -17.67 -13.04 10.98
CA ASP A 101 -17.34 -13.55 12.31
C ASP A 101 -18.19 -12.95 13.44
N GLU A 102 -18.94 -11.87 13.17
CA GLU A 102 -19.72 -11.19 14.21
C GLU A 102 -20.95 -12.01 14.67
N GLU A 103 -21.44 -12.92 13.85
CA GLU A 103 -22.64 -13.72 14.15
C GLU A 103 -22.40 -14.84 15.18
N GLN A 104 -21.16 -15.26 15.44
CA GLN A 104 -20.87 -16.39 16.33
C GLN A 104 -20.55 -15.99 17.77
N ASP A 105 -20.15 -14.75 18.04
CA ASP A 105 -19.75 -14.28 19.40
C ASP A 105 -20.91 -13.62 20.19
N TYR A 106 -22.15 -13.74 19.74
CA TYR A 106 -23.31 -13.04 20.34
C TYR A 106 -23.69 -13.45 21.77
N GLU A 107 -23.17 -14.55 22.29
CA GLU A 107 -23.70 -15.13 23.53
C GLU A 107 -22.88 -14.89 24.80
N GLU A 108 -21.62 -14.41 24.76
CA GLU A 108 -20.79 -14.50 25.99
C GLU A 108 -20.39 -13.20 26.71
N ASN A 109 -20.55 -11.99 26.17
CA ASN A 109 -20.04 -10.81 26.88
C ASN A 109 -20.97 -9.57 26.88
N ASN A 110 -21.89 -9.55 27.86
CA ASN A 110 -22.70 -8.39 28.25
C ASN A 110 -21.88 -7.25 28.94
N LYS A 111 -20.74 -6.86 28.45
CA LYS A 111 -20.08 -5.62 28.89
C LYS A 111 -20.51 -4.48 28.00
N LYS A 112 -21.49 -3.68 28.45
CA LYS A 112 -21.98 -2.47 27.80
C LYS A 112 -20.92 -1.38 27.80
N GLY A 113 -19.97 -1.43 26.87
CA GLY A 113 -19.13 -0.30 26.50
C GLY A 113 -19.84 0.60 25.48
N THR A 114 -19.43 1.84 25.35
CA THR A 114 -19.91 2.69 24.25
C THR A 114 -19.10 2.43 22.99
N PHE A 115 -19.70 2.68 21.83
CA PHE A 115 -19.02 2.49 20.54
C PHE A 115 -17.69 3.28 20.39
N GLN A 116 -17.47 4.33 21.18
CA GLN A 116 -16.19 5.05 21.24
C GLN A 116 -15.09 4.28 21.98
N GLN A 117 -15.43 3.33 22.85
CA GLN A 117 -14.48 2.56 23.64
C GLN A 117 -13.95 1.32 22.91
N VAL A 118 -14.58 0.93 21.81
CA VAL A 118 -14.12 -0.21 20.98
C VAL A 118 -12.83 0.18 20.25
N ARG A 119 -11.82 -0.69 20.34
CA ARG A 119 -10.52 -0.53 19.70
C ARG A 119 -10.33 -1.58 18.60
N LEU A 120 -9.51 -1.25 17.60
CA LEU A 120 -9.13 -2.21 16.58
C LEU A 120 -8.28 -3.33 17.19
N SER A 121 -8.72 -4.57 17.00
CA SER A 121 -8.01 -5.76 17.46
C SER A 121 -6.89 -6.13 16.49
N SER A 122 -5.80 -6.68 17.00
CA SER A 122 -4.71 -7.15 16.15
C SER A 122 -5.14 -8.40 15.36
N VAL A 123 -5.07 -8.30 14.04
CA VAL A 123 -5.37 -9.44 13.14
C VAL A 123 -4.45 -10.64 13.35
N VAL A 124 -3.25 -10.43 13.92
CA VAL A 124 -2.33 -11.52 14.29
C VAL A 124 -2.94 -12.45 15.36
N HIS A 125 -3.93 -11.97 16.11
CA HIS A 125 -4.69 -12.81 17.04
C HIS A 125 -5.43 -13.94 16.32
N GLU A 126 -5.91 -13.70 15.11
CA GLU A 126 -6.64 -14.69 14.30
C GLU A 126 -5.73 -15.76 13.67
N VAL A 127 -4.42 -15.48 13.55
CA VAL A 127 -3.48 -16.45 12.99
C VAL A 127 -3.26 -17.58 13.99
N ASP A 128 -3.63 -18.80 13.66
CA ASP A 128 -3.47 -19.98 14.52
C ASP A 128 -2.01 -20.45 14.54
N PHE A 129 -1.36 -20.27 15.69
CA PHE A 129 -0.02 -20.79 15.96
C PHE A 129 -0.06 -21.98 16.94
N GLY A 130 -1.21 -22.61 17.12
CA GLY A 130 -1.39 -23.74 18.05
C GLY A 130 -1.31 -23.38 19.54
N LYS A 131 -1.34 -22.10 19.89
CA LYS A 131 -1.29 -21.61 21.28
C LYS A 131 -2.41 -20.61 21.53
N GLN A 132 -3.02 -20.66 22.71
CA GLN A 132 -3.97 -19.64 23.13
C GLN A 132 -3.26 -18.30 23.29
N LYS A 133 -3.84 -17.23 22.74
CA LYS A 133 -3.28 -15.87 22.76
C LYS A 133 -4.25 -14.93 23.47
N ALA A 134 -3.71 -14.00 24.23
CA ALA A 134 -4.49 -12.88 24.73
C ALA A 134 -4.81 -11.91 23.57
N LEU A 135 -6.03 -11.36 23.56
CA LEU A 135 -6.43 -10.36 22.58
C LEU A 135 -5.63 -9.08 22.79
N ALA A 136 -4.98 -8.62 21.73
CA ALA A 136 -4.26 -7.35 21.74
C ALA A 136 -4.96 -6.34 20.83
N THR A 137 -5.00 -5.08 21.26
CA THR A 137 -5.67 -3.98 20.55
C THR A 137 -4.71 -2.83 20.28
N TYR A 138 -5.03 -2.01 19.29
CA TYR A 138 -4.25 -0.82 18.91
C TYR A 138 -4.80 0.43 19.58
N PRO A 139 -3.93 1.36 20.03
CA PRO A 139 -4.35 2.68 20.48
C PRO A 139 -4.83 3.53 19.31
N LEU A 140 -5.70 4.51 19.56
CA LEU A 140 -6.14 5.49 18.57
C LEU A 140 -5.06 6.54 18.34
N ARG A 141 -4.38 6.47 17.21
CA ARG A 141 -3.34 7.43 16.79
C ARG A 141 -3.12 7.38 15.29
N PRO A 142 -2.43 8.35 14.69
CA PRO A 142 -2.00 8.27 13.29
C PRO A 142 -1.20 7.00 13.01
N PHE A 143 -1.33 6.43 11.81
CA PHE A 143 -0.76 5.12 11.49
C PHE A 143 0.78 5.09 11.58
N HIS A 144 1.48 6.16 11.20
CA HIS A 144 2.93 6.27 11.37
C HIS A 144 3.39 6.24 12.84
N LYS A 145 2.47 6.42 13.80
CA LYS A 145 2.71 6.31 15.24
C LYS A 145 2.06 5.07 15.85
N MET A 146 1.75 4.08 15.05
CA MET A 146 0.97 2.90 15.45
C MET A 146 1.55 2.21 16.68
N GLY A 147 2.84 1.98 16.71
CA GLY A 147 3.48 1.18 17.77
C GLY A 147 2.97 -0.26 17.78
N TYR A 148 3.14 -0.94 18.92
CA TYR A 148 2.72 -2.32 19.08
C TYR A 148 1.32 -2.42 19.71
N PRO A 149 0.51 -3.42 19.34
CA PRO A 149 -0.75 -3.68 20.02
C PRO A 149 -0.48 -4.16 21.46
N THR A 150 -1.30 -3.72 22.41
CA THR A 150 -1.17 -4.05 23.83
C THR A 150 -2.20 -5.07 24.26
N VAL A 151 -1.77 -6.06 25.06
CA VAL A 151 -2.62 -7.11 25.61
C VAL A 151 -3.41 -6.61 26.84
N ASP A 152 -2.79 -5.74 27.65
CA ASP A 152 -3.35 -5.23 28.89
C ASP A 152 -4.09 -3.90 28.68
N PHE A 153 -4.87 -3.83 27.58
CA PHE A 153 -5.67 -2.65 27.35
C PHE A 153 -6.84 -2.61 28.33
N GLU A 154 -6.70 -1.85 29.42
CA GLU A 154 -7.84 -1.42 30.21
C GLU A 154 -8.74 -0.54 29.36
N MET A 155 -10.06 -0.84 29.40
CA MET A 155 -11.02 -0.07 28.62
C MET A 155 -10.98 1.39 29.07
N THR A 156 -10.48 2.26 28.20
CA THR A 156 -10.36 3.70 28.44
C THR A 156 -11.72 4.29 28.86
N ASP A 157 -11.72 5.26 29.77
CA ASP A 157 -12.94 5.98 30.10
C ASP A 157 -13.60 6.56 28.84
N LYS A 158 -14.94 6.61 28.85
CA LYS A 158 -15.71 7.07 27.71
C LYS A 158 -15.34 8.49 27.27
N ASN A 159 -15.10 9.40 28.20
CA ASN A 159 -14.77 10.79 27.88
C ASN A 159 -13.33 10.88 27.35
N GLU A 160 -12.42 10.10 27.89
CA GLU A 160 -11.06 9.97 27.40
C GLU A 160 -11.05 9.42 25.96
N SER A 161 -11.80 8.35 25.67
CA SER A 161 -11.96 7.80 24.32
C SER A 161 -12.53 8.81 23.33
N VAL A 162 -13.50 9.62 23.73
CA VAL A 162 -14.02 10.73 22.92
C VAL A 162 -12.96 11.78 22.67
N GLY A 163 -12.15 12.10 23.67
CA GLY A 163 -11.02 13.04 23.56
C GLY A 163 -9.96 12.54 22.58
N GLU A 164 -9.62 11.24 22.61
CA GLU A 164 -8.70 10.63 21.62
C GLU A 164 -9.23 10.70 20.19
N TYR A 165 -10.53 10.37 19.97
CA TYR A 165 -11.15 10.54 18.65
C TYR A 165 -11.15 11.98 18.18
N LEU A 166 -11.46 12.92 19.09
CA LEU A 166 -11.44 14.34 18.79
C LEU A 166 -10.04 14.81 18.36
N GLY A 167 -9.00 14.43 19.12
CA GLY A 167 -7.62 14.78 18.80
C GLY A 167 -7.16 14.22 17.46
N LEU A 168 -7.49 12.95 17.20
CA LEU A 168 -7.15 12.29 15.94
C LEU A 168 -7.88 12.94 14.75
N PHE A 169 -9.16 13.27 14.90
CA PHE A 169 -9.94 13.94 13.86
C PHE A 169 -9.46 15.38 13.61
N GLN A 170 -9.09 16.13 14.66
CA GLN A 170 -8.52 17.46 14.51
C GLN A 170 -7.20 17.44 13.75
N ALA A 171 -6.34 16.44 14.04
CA ALA A 171 -5.09 16.25 13.27
C ALA A 171 -5.39 15.95 11.79
N PHE A 172 -6.35 15.06 11.50
CA PHE A 172 -6.83 14.79 10.15
C PHE A 172 -7.30 16.08 9.44
N ILE A 173 -8.12 16.91 10.10
CA ILE A 173 -8.63 18.16 9.52
C ILE A 173 -7.51 19.20 9.33
N ASN A 174 -6.54 19.26 10.23
CA ASN A 174 -5.40 20.17 10.08
C ASN A 174 -4.57 19.81 8.85
N ASP A 175 -4.29 18.53 8.64
CA ASP A 175 -3.56 18.05 7.46
C ASP A 175 -4.40 18.20 6.18
N LEU A 176 -5.72 18.01 6.26
CA LEU A 176 -6.61 18.25 5.14
C LEU A 176 -6.57 19.70 4.68
N LYS A 177 -6.52 20.66 5.63
CA LYS A 177 -6.52 22.10 5.36
C LYS A 177 -5.13 22.69 5.15
N SER A 178 -4.07 21.92 5.31
CA SER A 178 -2.70 22.42 5.16
C SER A 178 -2.35 22.82 3.72
N GLU A 179 -3.14 22.38 2.76
CA GLU A 179 -2.97 22.69 1.33
C GLU A 179 -4.31 23.14 0.73
N ASP A 180 -4.33 24.30 0.06
CA ASP A 180 -5.53 24.96 -0.49
C ASP A 180 -5.98 24.41 -1.87
N TYR A 181 -5.77 23.12 -2.15
CA TYR A 181 -6.02 22.57 -3.49
C TYR A 181 -7.37 21.86 -3.66
N PHE A 182 -8.24 21.87 -2.64
CA PHE A 182 -9.56 21.22 -2.78
C PHE A 182 -10.49 22.08 -3.63
N THR A 183 -10.99 21.47 -4.71
CA THR A 183 -12.04 22.03 -5.56
C THR A 183 -13.37 21.34 -5.25
N SER A 184 -14.48 21.96 -5.65
CA SER A 184 -15.83 21.36 -5.54
C SER A 184 -16.00 20.13 -6.45
N GLU A 185 -15.07 19.87 -7.35
CA GLU A 185 -15.01 18.71 -8.21
C GLU A 185 -13.91 17.76 -7.74
N VAL A 186 -14.18 16.44 -7.84
CA VAL A 186 -13.18 15.42 -7.53
C VAL A 186 -12.19 15.31 -8.69
N ASP A 187 -11.02 15.87 -8.52
CA ASP A 187 -9.89 15.63 -9.41
C ASP A 187 -8.94 14.55 -8.84
N LYS A 188 -7.92 14.22 -9.59
CA LYS A 188 -6.97 13.19 -9.20
C LYS A 188 -6.22 13.53 -7.92
N TYR A 189 -5.86 14.80 -7.75
CA TYR A 189 -5.19 15.28 -6.54
C TYR A 189 -6.09 15.14 -5.30
N CYS A 190 -7.34 15.58 -5.40
CA CYS A 190 -8.32 15.47 -4.32
C CYS A 190 -8.49 14.01 -3.86
N PHE A 191 -8.66 13.09 -4.82
CA PHE A 191 -8.76 11.66 -4.51
C PHE A 191 -7.51 11.13 -3.81
N ASP A 192 -6.32 11.40 -4.35
CA ASP A 192 -5.06 10.88 -3.81
C ASP A 192 -4.75 11.45 -2.43
N ARG A 193 -5.06 12.72 -2.20
CA ARG A 193 -4.90 13.35 -0.89
C ARG A 193 -5.82 12.73 0.16
N LEU A 194 -7.10 12.59 -0.17
CA LEU A 194 -8.06 11.96 0.74
C LEU A 194 -7.75 10.48 0.98
N TYR A 195 -7.31 9.75 -0.04
CA TYR A 195 -6.87 8.37 0.11
C TYR A 195 -5.73 8.24 1.13
N ALA A 196 -4.70 9.08 1.02
CA ALA A 196 -3.58 9.09 1.94
C ALA A 196 -3.97 9.52 3.36
N LEU A 197 -4.83 10.53 3.49
CA LEU A 197 -5.36 10.97 4.79
C LEU A 197 -6.23 9.89 5.44
N MET A 198 -7.10 9.24 4.69
CA MET A 198 -7.88 8.11 5.19
C MET A 198 -6.96 6.96 5.65
N TYR A 199 -5.93 6.64 4.87
CA TYR A 199 -4.91 5.65 5.28
C TYR A 199 -4.25 6.03 6.60
N GLU A 200 -3.79 7.26 6.74
CA GLU A 200 -3.05 7.71 7.91
C GLU A 200 -3.90 7.77 9.19
N TYR A 201 -5.12 8.27 9.08
CA TYR A 201 -5.95 8.60 10.25
C TYR A 201 -7.05 7.59 10.56
N THR A 202 -7.41 6.71 9.63
CA THR A 202 -8.52 5.76 9.85
C THR A 202 -8.11 4.29 9.82
N THR A 203 -6.82 3.99 9.60
CA THR A 203 -6.29 2.61 9.64
C THR A 203 -6.39 1.97 11.04
N LEU A 204 -6.33 2.75 12.11
CA LEU A 204 -6.50 2.25 13.48
C LEU A 204 -7.90 2.52 14.06
N VAL A 205 -8.80 3.05 13.25
CA VAL A 205 -10.20 3.28 13.60
C VAL A 205 -11.02 2.06 13.16
N PRO A 206 -11.79 1.39 14.04
CA PRO A 206 -12.62 0.24 13.66
C PRO A 206 -13.69 0.61 12.62
N ALA A 207 -13.94 -0.23 11.62
CA ALA A 207 -15.04 -0.06 10.67
C ALA A 207 -16.41 -0.26 11.35
N SER A 208 -16.52 -1.31 12.15
CA SER A 208 -17.69 -1.63 12.97
C SER A 208 -17.35 -1.51 14.45
N THR A 209 -18.34 -1.14 15.25
CA THR A 209 -18.19 -0.99 16.71
C THR A 209 -19.38 -1.62 17.40
N TYR A 210 -19.84 -2.76 16.91
CA TYR A 210 -20.91 -3.49 17.54
C TYR A 210 -20.49 -3.95 18.95
N GLU A 211 -21.35 -3.81 19.92
CA GLU A 211 -21.05 -4.08 21.33
C GLU A 211 -20.56 -5.53 21.52
N GLY A 212 -19.37 -5.69 22.12
CA GLY A 212 -18.80 -6.99 22.46
C GLY A 212 -18.08 -7.72 21.33
N SER A 213 -18.07 -7.19 20.11
CA SER A 213 -17.38 -7.82 19.00
C SER A 213 -15.88 -7.51 18.97
N LYS A 214 -15.09 -8.52 18.62
CA LYS A 214 -13.70 -8.33 18.21
C LYS A 214 -13.73 -7.74 16.81
N THR A 215 -13.17 -6.55 16.62
CA THR A 215 -13.13 -5.89 15.34
C THR A 215 -11.71 -5.86 14.78
N TYR A 216 -11.51 -6.51 13.66
CA TYR A 216 -10.21 -6.66 12.99
C TYR A 216 -10.10 -5.80 11.73
N VAL A 217 -11.20 -5.25 11.25
CA VAL A 217 -11.25 -4.46 10.02
C VAL A 217 -11.28 -2.98 10.35
N SER A 218 -10.36 -2.22 9.76
CA SER A 218 -10.30 -0.77 9.93
C SER A 218 -11.30 -0.06 9.04
N LEU A 219 -11.64 1.19 9.41
CA LEU A 219 -12.48 2.05 8.59
C LEU A 219 -11.82 2.31 7.22
N PHE A 220 -10.50 2.44 7.16
CA PHE A 220 -9.78 2.57 5.90
C PHE A 220 -9.93 1.32 5.03
N ASP A 221 -9.76 0.10 5.59
CA ASP A 221 -9.85 -1.14 4.81
C ASP A 221 -11.24 -1.35 4.23
N HIS A 222 -12.27 -1.12 5.04
CA HIS A 222 -13.66 -1.16 4.60
C HIS A 222 -13.91 -0.16 3.46
N SER A 223 -13.51 1.10 3.64
CA SER A 223 -13.68 2.15 2.64
C SER A 223 -12.92 1.88 1.35
N LYS A 224 -11.66 1.42 1.45
CA LYS A 224 -10.84 1.01 0.30
C LYS A 224 -11.49 -0.14 -0.47
N LEU A 225 -11.96 -1.17 0.24
CA LEU A 225 -12.59 -2.32 -0.40
C LEU A 225 -13.92 -1.93 -1.05
N THR A 226 -14.73 -1.09 -0.40
CA THR A 226 -15.97 -0.54 -0.99
C THR A 226 -15.67 0.26 -2.26
N SER A 227 -14.61 1.09 -2.24
CA SER A 227 -14.13 1.84 -3.41
C SER A 227 -13.73 0.93 -4.57
N ALA A 228 -13.02 -0.17 -4.29
CA ALA A 228 -12.63 -1.16 -5.29
C ALA A 228 -13.84 -1.89 -5.89
N ILE A 229 -14.77 -2.34 -5.03
CA ILE A 229 -15.97 -3.08 -5.44
C ILE A 229 -16.90 -2.20 -6.26
N VAL A 230 -17.18 -0.96 -5.83
CA VAL A 230 -18.07 -0.04 -6.57
C VAL A 230 -17.49 0.29 -7.94
N SER A 231 -16.18 0.48 -8.06
CA SER A 231 -15.50 0.71 -9.34
C SER A 231 -15.64 -0.48 -10.28
N CYS A 232 -15.47 -1.70 -9.78
CA CYS A 232 -15.68 -2.92 -10.58
C CYS A 232 -17.13 -3.08 -11.03
N LEU A 233 -18.09 -2.92 -10.13
CA LEU A 233 -19.53 -3.01 -10.47
C LEU A 233 -19.95 -1.96 -11.49
N TYR A 234 -19.39 -0.75 -11.40
CA TYR A 234 -19.68 0.33 -12.36
C TYR A 234 -19.12 0.05 -13.76
N LEU A 235 -17.96 -0.61 -13.85
CA LEU A 235 -17.28 -0.95 -15.10
C LEU A 235 -17.68 -2.30 -15.68
N ASN A 236 -18.47 -3.10 -14.96
CA ASN A 236 -18.99 -4.36 -15.49
C ASN A 236 -19.98 -4.09 -16.62
N ASP A 237 -19.92 -4.91 -17.67
CA ASP A 237 -20.84 -4.81 -18.83
C ASP A 237 -22.23 -5.42 -18.57
N THR A 238 -22.40 -6.12 -17.48
CA THR A 238 -23.64 -6.77 -17.07
C THR A 238 -24.00 -6.34 -15.65
N GLU A 239 -25.27 -6.51 -15.27
CA GLU A 239 -25.72 -6.28 -13.90
C GLU A 239 -25.26 -7.36 -12.91
N ASP A 240 -24.54 -8.38 -13.41
CA ASP A 240 -24.01 -9.47 -12.59
C ASP A 240 -22.93 -8.97 -11.63
N GLU A 241 -22.99 -9.43 -10.40
CA GLU A 241 -22.02 -9.11 -9.36
C GLU A 241 -20.81 -10.04 -9.47
N ASN A 242 -20.11 -9.97 -10.62
CA ASN A 242 -18.92 -10.77 -10.91
C ASN A 242 -17.66 -9.90 -10.87
N PHE A 243 -16.57 -10.49 -10.41
CA PHE A 243 -15.28 -9.84 -10.23
C PHE A 243 -14.17 -10.74 -10.77
N ILE A 244 -13.05 -10.14 -11.12
CA ILE A 244 -11.82 -10.87 -11.46
C ILE A 244 -10.78 -10.64 -10.35
N MET A 245 -10.36 -11.73 -9.72
CA MET A 245 -9.15 -11.71 -8.89
C MET A 245 -7.95 -11.99 -9.79
N PHE A 246 -7.08 -11.00 -9.92
CA PHE A 246 -5.89 -11.04 -10.77
C PHE A 246 -4.65 -10.97 -9.89
N GLU A 247 -3.75 -11.94 -10.00
CA GLU A 247 -2.49 -11.98 -9.26
C GLU A 247 -1.32 -12.13 -10.21
N PHE A 248 -0.24 -11.43 -9.93
CA PHE A 248 1.02 -11.62 -10.62
C PHE A 248 2.18 -11.78 -9.63
N ASP A 249 3.27 -12.38 -10.10
CA ASP A 249 4.46 -12.66 -9.31
C ASP A 249 5.71 -12.37 -10.15
N VAL A 250 6.60 -11.53 -9.64
CA VAL A 250 7.88 -11.17 -10.28
C VAL A 250 8.91 -12.24 -9.94
N SER A 251 9.57 -12.75 -10.94
CA SER A 251 10.57 -13.80 -10.79
C SER A 251 11.99 -13.30 -11.09
N GLY A 252 12.99 -13.94 -10.46
CA GLY A 252 14.39 -13.56 -10.62
C GLY A 252 14.90 -12.56 -9.58
N ILE A 253 14.06 -12.15 -8.63
CA ILE A 253 14.32 -11.09 -7.64
C ILE A 253 15.65 -11.29 -6.91
N GLN A 254 15.83 -12.43 -6.23
CA GLN A 254 17.04 -12.68 -5.43
C GLN A 254 18.28 -12.70 -6.33
N LYS A 255 18.21 -13.39 -7.47
CA LYS A 255 19.31 -13.42 -8.44
C LYS A 255 19.68 -12.02 -8.92
N PHE A 256 18.69 -11.16 -9.19
CA PHE A 256 18.90 -9.79 -9.63
C PHE A 256 19.51 -8.92 -8.52
N ILE A 257 18.97 -8.96 -7.30
CA ILE A 257 19.45 -8.14 -6.17
C ILE A 257 20.90 -8.51 -5.84
N PHE A 258 21.21 -9.80 -5.70
CA PHE A 258 22.53 -10.28 -5.28
C PHE A 258 23.52 -10.50 -6.42
N LYS A 259 23.20 -10.08 -7.65
CA LYS A 259 24.07 -10.18 -8.80
C LYS A 259 25.19 -9.15 -8.70
N VAL A 260 26.27 -9.51 -8.05
CA VAL A 260 27.49 -8.70 -7.94
C VAL A 260 28.59 -9.39 -8.73
N THR A 261 29.19 -8.69 -9.71
CA THR A 261 30.35 -9.20 -10.43
C THR A 261 31.62 -8.93 -9.63
N GLU A 262 32.51 -9.91 -9.59
CA GLU A 262 33.82 -9.76 -8.98
C GLU A 262 34.72 -8.85 -9.83
N GLY A 263 34.81 -7.56 -9.48
CA GLY A 263 35.70 -6.60 -10.10
C GLY A 263 36.45 -5.77 -9.05
N LYS A 264 37.73 -5.46 -9.29
CA LYS A 264 38.56 -4.70 -8.33
C LYS A 264 38.05 -3.29 -8.01
N ASP A 265 37.30 -2.68 -8.94
CA ASP A 265 36.72 -1.32 -8.79
C ASP A 265 35.29 -1.29 -8.22
N THR A 266 34.69 -2.44 -8.03
CA THR A 266 33.26 -2.55 -7.64
C THR A 266 33.02 -2.53 -6.13
N LYS A 267 34.05 -2.62 -5.29
CA LYS A 267 33.91 -2.72 -3.83
C LYS A 267 33.18 -1.55 -3.20
N ARG A 268 33.36 -0.32 -3.72
CA ARG A 268 32.72 0.89 -3.18
C ARG A 268 31.22 0.96 -3.48
N ASP A 269 30.75 0.31 -4.54
CA ASP A 269 29.38 0.44 -5.04
C ASP A 269 28.49 -0.77 -4.72
N VAL A 270 29.03 -1.80 -4.05
CA VAL A 270 28.25 -3.01 -3.71
C VAL A 270 27.02 -2.67 -2.87
N ALA A 271 27.19 -1.91 -1.81
CA ALA A 271 26.10 -1.52 -0.92
C ALA A 271 25.04 -0.65 -1.64
N LYS A 272 25.51 0.31 -2.46
CA LYS A 272 24.63 1.13 -3.30
C LYS A 272 23.87 0.28 -4.32
N SER A 273 24.58 -0.65 -4.96
CA SER A 273 23.99 -1.56 -5.95
C SER A 273 22.91 -2.45 -5.33
N LEU A 274 23.15 -3.04 -4.16
CA LEU A 274 22.18 -3.87 -3.45
C LEU A 274 20.92 -3.08 -3.13
N ARG A 275 21.06 -1.88 -2.57
CA ARG A 275 19.95 -1.00 -2.23
C ARG A 275 19.17 -0.58 -3.47
N GLY A 276 19.86 -0.02 -4.48
CA GLY A 276 19.20 0.46 -5.69
C GLY A 276 18.49 -0.65 -6.45
N ARG A 277 19.03 -1.88 -6.47
CA ARG A 277 18.38 -3.05 -7.08
C ARG A 277 17.14 -3.48 -6.29
N SER A 278 17.23 -3.50 -4.97
CA SER A 278 16.08 -3.82 -4.12
C SER A 278 14.94 -2.82 -4.33
N PHE A 279 15.26 -1.53 -4.32
CA PHE A 279 14.29 -0.48 -4.61
C PHE A 279 13.68 -0.64 -6.01
N LEU A 280 14.52 -0.90 -7.03
CA LEU A 280 14.07 -1.04 -8.41
C LEU A 280 13.14 -2.25 -8.60
N VAL A 281 13.38 -3.39 -7.94
CA VAL A 281 12.45 -4.54 -7.95
C VAL A 281 11.08 -4.13 -7.42
N SER A 282 11.06 -3.40 -6.33
CA SER A 282 9.83 -2.87 -5.74
C SER A 282 9.13 -1.91 -6.70
N ALA A 283 9.88 -1.00 -7.35
CA ALA A 283 9.35 -0.09 -8.36
C ALA A 283 8.80 -0.84 -9.58
N ILE A 284 9.47 -1.90 -10.05
CA ILE A 284 8.98 -2.76 -11.14
C ILE A 284 7.64 -3.39 -10.79
N THR A 285 7.50 -3.91 -9.56
CA THR A 285 6.22 -4.47 -9.10
C THR A 285 5.10 -3.43 -9.18
N ASN A 286 5.38 -2.20 -8.78
CA ASN A 286 4.41 -1.10 -8.87
C ASN A 286 4.13 -0.67 -10.32
N ILE A 287 5.15 -0.59 -11.16
CA ILE A 287 4.98 -0.28 -12.60
C ILE A 287 4.04 -1.30 -13.24
N ILE A 288 4.20 -2.60 -12.95
CA ILE A 288 3.29 -3.65 -13.41
C ILE A 288 1.87 -3.41 -12.87
N THR A 289 1.74 -3.18 -11.55
CA THR A 289 0.47 -2.91 -10.88
C THR A 289 -0.28 -1.75 -11.54
N TYR A 290 0.35 -0.58 -11.63
CA TYR A 290 -0.27 0.61 -12.18
C TYR A 290 -0.52 0.51 -13.69
N SER A 291 0.25 -0.29 -14.43
CA SER A 291 -0.04 -0.56 -15.84
C SER A 291 -1.38 -1.26 -16.04
N TYR A 292 -1.69 -2.23 -15.19
CA TYR A 292 -3.02 -2.86 -15.22
C TYR A 292 -4.11 -1.90 -14.75
N LEU A 293 -3.92 -1.16 -13.66
CA LEU A 293 -4.91 -0.19 -13.21
C LEU A 293 -5.21 0.87 -14.27
N TYR A 294 -4.19 1.38 -14.94
CA TYR A 294 -4.34 2.36 -16.01
C TYR A 294 -5.17 1.84 -17.19
N GLU A 295 -4.85 0.65 -17.68
CA GLU A 295 -5.57 0.04 -18.82
C GLU A 295 -7.04 -0.27 -18.49
N PHE A 296 -7.33 -0.62 -17.23
CA PHE A 296 -8.71 -0.86 -16.77
C PHE A 296 -9.41 0.40 -16.27
N GLY A 297 -8.72 1.56 -16.21
CA GLY A 297 -9.28 2.83 -15.74
C GLY A 297 -9.60 2.83 -14.24
N LEU A 298 -8.82 2.14 -13.43
CA LEU A 298 -9.05 1.93 -12.00
C LEU A 298 -8.17 2.84 -11.14
N THR A 299 -8.49 2.92 -9.85
CA THR A 299 -7.69 3.64 -8.84
C THR A 299 -6.85 2.68 -8.00
N GLN A 300 -5.96 3.21 -7.16
CA GLN A 300 -5.17 2.42 -6.20
C GLN A 300 -6.02 1.66 -5.17
N SER A 301 -7.29 1.98 -5.01
CA SER A 301 -8.21 1.21 -4.17
C SER A 301 -8.32 -0.25 -4.62
N ASN A 302 -8.16 -0.52 -5.91
CA ASN A 302 -8.23 -1.85 -6.50
C ASN A 302 -7.00 -2.73 -6.24
N ILE A 303 -5.94 -2.19 -5.62
CA ILE A 303 -4.79 -2.96 -5.12
C ILE A 303 -5.20 -3.62 -3.80
N ILE A 304 -5.51 -4.90 -3.82
CA ILE A 304 -5.86 -5.63 -2.59
C ILE A 304 -4.63 -5.79 -1.71
N PHE A 305 -3.55 -6.33 -2.27
CA PHE A 305 -2.23 -6.26 -1.66
C PHE A 305 -1.14 -6.09 -2.72
N ASN A 306 -0.01 -5.53 -2.28
CA ASN A 306 1.20 -5.41 -3.07
C ASN A 306 2.37 -5.76 -2.16
N THR A 307 3.07 -6.84 -2.46
CA THR A 307 4.30 -7.25 -1.81
C THR A 307 5.49 -6.86 -2.68
N GLY A 308 6.71 -6.85 -2.15
CA GLY A 308 7.91 -6.46 -2.92
C GLY A 308 8.21 -7.30 -4.18
N GLY A 309 7.37 -8.24 -4.56
CA GLY A 309 7.55 -9.11 -5.74
C GLY A 309 6.26 -9.52 -6.42
N GLY A 310 5.09 -9.06 -5.97
CA GLY A 310 3.81 -9.41 -6.60
C GLY A 310 2.64 -8.61 -6.05
N ALA A 311 1.50 -8.64 -6.74
CA ALA A 311 0.29 -7.99 -6.27
C ALA A 311 -0.97 -8.77 -6.63
N LEU A 312 -2.01 -8.62 -5.80
CA LEU A 312 -3.38 -9.06 -6.07
C LEU A 312 -4.25 -7.83 -6.33
N LEU A 313 -4.91 -7.82 -7.48
CA LEU A 313 -5.81 -6.76 -7.91
C LEU A 313 -7.25 -7.29 -8.00
N LEU A 314 -8.21 -6.43 -7.67
CA LEU A 314 -9.61 -6.66 -7.97
C LEU A 314 -9.99 -5.90 -9.25
N LEU A 315 -10.31 -6.63 -10.31
CA LEU A 315 -10.58 -6.08 -11.63
C LEU A 315 -12.04 -6.30 -12.03
N PRO A 316 -12.62 -5.44 -12.91
CA PRO A 316 -13.97 -5.61 -13.44
C PRO A 316 -14.02 -6.73 -14.47
N LYS A 317 -15.17 -7.39 -14.59
CA LYS A 317 -15.47 -8.32 -15.68
C LYS A 317 -16.07 -7.55 -16.86
N CYS A 318 -15.22 -6.94 -17.69
CA CYS A 318 -15.64 -6.21 -18.90
C CYS A 318 -15.46 -7.06 -20.17
N LYS A 319 -16.19 -6.74 -21.24
CA LYS A 319 -16.17 -7.50 -22.52
C LYS A 319 -14.77 -7.65 -23.09
N ASN A 320 -13.95 -6.62 -23.01
CA ASN A 320 -12.60 -6.59 -23.57
C ASN A 320 -11.54 -6.98 -22.53
N PHE A 321 -11.91 -7.72 -21.48
CA PHE A 321 -11.01 -8.07 -20.39
C PHE A 321 -9.71 -8.73 -20.88
N GLU A 322 -9.82 -9.79 -21.68
CA GLU A 322 -8.64 -10.53 -22.17
C GLU A 322 -7.79 -9.71 -23.16
N GLU A 323 -8.41 -8.87 -23.97
CA GLU A 323 -7.71 -7.96 -24.87
C GLU A 323 -6.87 -6.94 -24.09
N LYS A 324 -7.48 -6.26 -23.11
CA LYS A 324 -6.79 -5.33 -22.20
C LYS A 324 -5.66 -6.02 -21.44
N LEU A 325 -5.93 -7.20 -20.91
CA LEU A 325 -4.95 -8.00 -20.18
C LEU A 325 -3.73 -8.33 -21.06
N ASN A 326 -3.96 -8.86 -22.26
CA ASN A 326 -2.89 -9.22 -23.19
C ASN A 326 -2.10 -8.00 -23.66
N LYS A 327 -2.75 -6.88 -23.93
CA LYS A 327 -2.12 -5.61 -24.33
C LYS A 327 -1.11 -5.11 -23.29
N VAL A 328 -1.51 -5.11 -21.99
CA VAL A 328 -0.59 -4.72 -20.91
C VAL A 328 0.54 -5.73 -20.78
N THR A 329 0.19 -7.02 -20.73
CA THR A 329 1.18 -8.09 -20.54
C THR A 329 2.27 -8.03 -21.58
N GLN A 330 1.90 -7.92 -22.86
CA GLN A 330 2.87 -7.86 -23.95
C GLN A 330 3.82 -6.67 -23.79
N LYS A 331 3.26 -5.46 -23.61
CA LYS A 331 4.06 -4.23 -23.45
C LYS A 331 5.03 -4.34 -22.28
N VAL A 332 4.54 -4.76 -21.12
CA VAL A 332 5.36 -4.83 -19.92
C VAL A 332 6.46 -5.89 -20.06
N GLN A 333 6.13 -7.09 -20.54
CA GLN A 333 7.12 -8.16 -20.70
C GLN A 333 8.19 -7.83 -21.74
N GLU A 334 7.84 -7.19 -22.87
CA GLU A 334 8.80 -6.74 -23.87
C GLU A 334 9.81 -5.74 -23.28
N ILE A 335 9.34 -4.79 -22.48
CA ILE A 335 10.20 -3.79 -21.86
C ILE A 335 11.07 -4.39 -20.74
N LEU A 336 10.51 -5.27 -19.93
CA LEU A 336 11.32 -5.97 -18.92
C LEU A 336 12.43 -6.78 -19.58
N LEU A 337 12.12 -7.42 -20.69
CA LEU A 337 13.10 -8.20 -21.45
C LEU A 337 14.19 -7.29 -22.08
N ASP A 338 13.81 -6.13 -22.65
CA ASP A 338 14.75 -5.16 -23.23
C ASP A 338 15.69 -4.57 -22.14
N LYS A 339 15.14 -4.17 -20.98
CA LYS A 339 15.92 -3.47 -19.95
C LYS A 339 16.67 -4.41 -19.00
N PHE A 340 16.09 -5.55 -18.66
CA PHE A 340 16.62 -6.48 -17.64
C PHE A 340 17.03 -7.83 -18.22
N SER A 341 16.94 -8.00 -19.54
CA SER A 341 17.17 -9.30 -20.18
C SER A 341 16.29 -10.38 -19.54
N VAL A 342 16.84 -11.56 -19.31
CA VAL A 342 16.14 -12.68 -18.64
C VAL A 342 16.24 -12.66 -17.11
N ASP A 343 16.84 -11.62 -16.53
CA ASP A 343 17.07 -11.54 -15.07
C ASP A 343 15.77 -11.28 -14.31
N ILE A 344 14.90 -10.42 -14.85
CA ILE A 344 13.59 -10.07 -14.26
C ILE A 344 12.49 -10.35 -15.27
N ASN A 345 11.49 -11.09 -14.82
CA ASN A 345 10.24 -11.31 -15.55
C ASN A 345 9.10 -11.46 -14.54
N TYR A 346 7.86 -11.42 -15.00
CA TYR A 346 6.70 -11.75 -14.18
C TYR A 346 5.78 -12.75 -14.89
N VAL A 347 5.02 -13.45 -14.08
CA VAL A 347 3.93 -14.31 -14.50
C VAL A 347 2.65 -13.87 -13.82
N TYR A 348 1.50 -14.17 -14.40
CA TYR A 348 0.21 -13.79 -13.85
C TYR A 348 -0.82 -14.90 -14.02
N ALA A 349 -1.83 -14.84 -13.17
CA ALA A 349 -3.03 -15.67 -13.27
C ALA A 349 -4.26 -14.88 -12.84
N TRP A 350 -5.42 -15.35 -13.24
CA TRP A 350 -6.69 -14.78 -12.80
C TRP A 350 -7.79 -15.84 -12.67
N VAL A 351 -8.76 -15.52 -11.82
CA VAL A 351 -9.99 -16.30 -11.64
C VAL A 351 -11.18 -15.35 -11.53
N GLU A 352 -12.29 -15.77 -12.11
CA GLU A 352 -13.56 -15.11 -11.93
C GLU A 352 -14.21 -15.55 -10.61
N CYS A 353 -14.78 -14.59 -9.88
CA CYS A 353 -15.50 -14.79 -8.64
C CYS A 353 -16.87 -14.11 -8.73
N ASP A 354 -17.93 -14.80 -8.36
CA ASP A 354 -19.21 -14.17 -8.07
C ASP A 354 -19.19 -13.50 -6.68
N ARG A 355 -20.22 -12.71 -6.38
CA ARG A 355 -20.38 -12.04 -5.08
C ARG A 355 -20.15 -12.98 -3.91
N LYS A 356 -20.81 -14.15 -3.87
CA LYS A 356 -20.72 -15.10 -2.75
C LYS A 356 -19.33 -15.67 -2.59
N GLU A 357 -18.63 -15.91 -3.70
CA GLU A 357 -17.26 -16.40 -3.70
C GLU A 357 -16.27 -15.35 -3.22
N LEU A 358 -16.51 -14.06 -3.54
CA LEU A 358 -15.74 -12.94 -3.03
C LEU A 358 -15.99 -12.73 -1.52
N GLU A 359 -17.25 -12.68 -1.10
CA GLU A 359 -17.64 -12.53 0.31
C GLU A 359 -17.07 -13.64 1.20
N THR A 360 -17.05 -14.87 0.72
CA THR A 360 -16.51 -16.00 1.48
C THR A 360 -15.01 -16.18 1.31
N PHE A 361 -14.37 -15.43 0.42
CA PHE A 361 -12.98 -15.60 0.02
C PHE A 361 -12.59 -17.09 -0.11
N LYS A 362 -13.38 -17.82 -0.92
CA LYS A 362 -13.31 -19.29 -0.98
C LYS A 362 -11.88 -19.79 -1.19
N ILE A 363 -11.43 -20.66 -0.31
CA ILE A 363 -10.13 -21.35 -0.40
C ILE A 363 -9.94 -21.96 -1.79
N SER A 364 -11.00 -22.56 -2.36
CA SER A 364 -10.94 -23.14 -3.70
C SER A 364 -10.55 -22.15 -4.80
N LYS A 365 -11.01 -20.89 -4.73
CA LYS A 365 -10.66 -19.86 -5.71
C LYS A 365 -9.25 -19.35 -5.50
N ALA A 366 -8.85 -19.08 -4.26
CA ALA A 366 -7.49 -18.69 -3.95
C ALA A 366 -6.48 -19.80 -4.29
N THR A 367 -6.79 -21.07 -3.98
CA THR A 367 -5.96 -22.21 -4.36
C THR A 367 -5.88 -22.38 -5.88
N LYS A 368 -7.01 -22.19 -6.60
CA LYS A 368 -7.04 -22.25 -8.07
C LYS A 368 -6.20 -21.12 -8.68
N LEU A 369 -6.28 -19.90 -8.14
CA LEU A 369 -5.46 -18.78 -8.58
C LEU A 369 -3.98 -19.08 -8.40
N LYS A 370 -3.58 -19.58 -7.22
CA LYS A 370 -2.20 -19.95 -6.91
C LYS A 370 -1.69 -21.09 -7.79
N SER A 371 -2.50 -22.15 -7.99
CA SER A 371 -2.14 -23.26 -8.88
C SER A 371 -1.88 -22.78 -10.31
N LYS A 372 -2.76 -21.91 -10.85
CA LYS A 372 -2.56 -21.32 -12.18
C LYS A 372 -1.27 -20.49 -12.25
N LEU A 373 -1.00 -19.70 -11.20
CA LEU A 373 0.21 -18.89 -11.13
C LEU A 373 1.48 -19.77 -11.12
N ASP A 374 1.46 -20.88 -10.38
CA ASP A 374 2.58 -21.84 -10.34
C ASP A 374 2.76 -22.58 -11.68
N GLU A 375 1.68 -22.88 -12.41
CA GLU A 375 1.76 -23.40 -13.78
C GLU A 375 2.43 -22.40 -14.72
N GLU A 376 2.07 -21.10 -14.64
CA GLU A 376 2.67 -20.04 -15.46
C GLU A 376 4.17 -19.83 -15.13
N LYS A 377 4.61 -20.07 -13.89
CA LYS A 377 6.04 -20.06 -13.52
C LYS A 377 6.89 -21.03 -14.32
N ASN A 378 6.29 -22.13 -14.78
CA ASN A 378 6.96 -23.12 -15.64
C ASN A 378 6.96 -22.72 -17.14
N ARG A 379 6.22 -21.66 -17.51
CA ARG A 379 6.06 -21.17 -18.89
C ARG A 379 6.53 -19.72 -19.05
N LYS A 380 7.51 -19.32 -18.27
CA LYS A 380 8.09 -17.96 -18.34
C LYS A 380 8.46 -17.63 -19.78
N PHE A 381 8.28 -16.38 -20.18
CA PHE A 381 8.55 -15.87 -21.51
C PHE A 381 7.63 -16.37 -22.64
N ASN A 382 6.67 -17.25 -22.40
CA ASN A 382 5.82 -17.81 -23.45
C ASN A 382 5.14 -16.73 -24.31
N LYS A 383 4.77 -15.59 -23.72
CA LYS A 383 4.14 -14.46 -24.43
C LYS A 383 5.10 -13.65 -25.32
N VAL A 384 6.39 -13.77 -25.09
CA VAL A 384 7.44 -12.99 -25.77
C VAL A 384 8.46 -13.87 -26.51
N LEU A 385 8.24 -15.18 -26.60
CA LEU A 385 9.16 -16.11 -27.29
C LEU A 385 9.41 -15.77 -28.76
N ASN A 386 8.44 -15.13 -29.42
CA ASN A 386 8.55 -14.70 -30.82
C ASN A 386 9.10 -13.28 -30.95
N SER A 387 9.53 -12.65 -29.86
CA SER A 387 10.14 -11.32 -29.92
C SER A 387 11.51 -11.38 -30.59
N ASP A 388 11.86 -10.31 -31.27
CA ASP A 388 13.17 -10.15 -31.90
C ASP A 388 14.34 -10.26 -30.92
N PHE A 389 14.07 -10.06 -29.62
CA PHE A 389 15.07 -10.17 -28.56
C PHE A 389 15.80 -11.53 -28.56
N PHE A 390 15.07 -12.64 -28.71
CA PHE A 390 15.67 -13.98 -28.66
C PHE A 390 16.38 -14.38 -29.95
N PHE A 391 16.06 -13.73 -31.06
CA PHE A 391 16.53 -14.14 -32.38
C PHE A 391 17.50 -13.14 -33.01
N ASN A 392 17.62 -11.93 -32.46
CA ASN A 392 18.54 -10.92 -32.98
C ASN A 392 19.97 -11.13 -32.44
N LYS A 393 20.95 -10.84 -33.28
CA LYS A 393 22.36 -10.82 -32.85
C LYS A 393 22.58 -9.71 -31.82
N PRO A 394 23.46 -9.94 -30.84
CA PRO A 394 23.83 -8.91 -29.89
C PRO A 394 24.40 -7.67 -30.59
N LYS A 395 24.00 -6.48 -30.17
CA LYS A 395 24.40 -5.18 -30.74
C LYS A 395 25.87 -4.84 -30.48
N SER A 396 26.53 -5.55 -29.57
CA SER A 396 27.91 -5.33 -29.13
C SER A 396 28.56 -6.62 -28.68
N ASN A 397 29.90 -6.66 -28.69
CA ASN A 397 30.71 -7.76 -28.16
C ASN A 397 31.06 -7.55 -26.67
N TYR A 398 30.72 -6.40 -26.09
CA TYR A 398 31.05 -6.06 -24.72
C TYR A 398 29.82 -6.17 -23.83
N VAL A 399 30.04 -6.66 -22.61
CA VAL A 399 29.01 -6.72 -21.57
C VAL A 399 29.33 -5.74 -20.44
N CYS A 400 28.27 -5.26 -19.79
CA CYS A 400 28.39 -4.34 -18.68
C CYS A 400 29.27 -4.92 -17.56
N LYS A 401 30.26 -4.15 -17.10
CA LYS A 401 31.19 -4.56 -16.03
C LYS A 401 30.47 -4.81 -14.69
N MET A 402 29.30 -4.20 -14.49
CA MET A 402 28.59 -4.24 -13.21
C MET A 402 27.57 -5.38 -13.13
N CYS A 403 26.80 -5.66 -14.18
CA CYS A 403 25.81 -6.75 -14.19
C CYS A 403 26.24 -7.99 -14.97
N GLY A 404 27.20 -7.85 -15.90
CA GLY A 404 27.68 -8.95 -16.74
C GLY A 404 26.65 -9.50 -17.76
N THR A 405 25.52 -8.81 -17.96
CA THR A 405 24.42 -9.29 -18.83
C THR A 405 24.09 -8.32 -19.94
N ASN A 406 23.86 -7.05 -19.63
CA ASN A 406 23.47 -6.07 -20.63
C ASN A 406 24.67 -5.69 -21.50
N PHE A 407 24.42 -5.54 -22.79
CA PHE A 407 25.44 -5.12 -23.74
C PHE A 407 25.75 -3.63 -23.59
N VAL A 408 27.03 -3.29 -23.78
CA VAL A 408 27.55 -1.91 -23.75
C VAL A 408 28.40 -1.64 -24.99
N GLU A 409 28.59 -0.38 -25.35
CA GLU A 409 29.32 -0.01 -26.57
C GLU A 409 30.83 -0.23 -26.45
N LYS A 410 31.38 -0.07 -25.25
CA LYS A 410 32.83 -0.15 -24.99
C LYS A 410 33.15 -1.16 -23.91
N GLU A 411 34.34 -1.70 -23.96
CA GLU A 411 34.89 -2.54 -22.91
C GLU A 411 34.97 -1.78 -21.58
N ASN A 412 34.64 -2.46 -20.47
CA ASN A 412 34.61 -1.91 -19.12
C ASN A 412 33.59 -0.78 -18.86
N ASP A 413 32.62 -0.60 -19.74
CA ASP A 413 31.54 0.36 -19.53
C ASP A 413 30.42 -0.21 -18.64
N THR A 414 29.55 0.68 -18.16
CA THR A 414 28.37 0.36 -17.33
C THR A 414 27.10 0.66 -18.12
N CYS A 415 26.17 -0.30 -18.19
CA CYS A 415 24.88 -0.10 -18.86
C CYS A 415 24.00 0.91 -18.10
N ASP A 416 23.04 1.50 -18.80
CA ASP A 416 22.20 2.58 -18.26
C ASP A 416 21.40 2.13 -17.03
N ILE A 417 20.85 0.92 -17.04
CA ILE A 417 20.17 0.37 -15.86
C ILE A 417 21.07 0.31 -14.64
N CYS A 418 22.34 -0.09 -14.80
CA CYS A 418 23.28 -0.13 -13.68
C CYS A 418 23.70 1.27 -13.21
N LYS A 419 23.77 2.27 -14.10
CA LYS A 419 23.94 3.68 -13.70
C LYS A 419 22.74 4.16 -12.90
N THR A 420 21.53 3.95 -13.42
CA THR A 420 20.28 4.31 -12.73
C THR A 420 20.14 3.64 -11.36
N ILE A 421 20.56 2.39 -11.20
CA ILE A 421 20.58 1.71 -9.89
C ILE A 421 21.41 2.47 -8.85
N ILE A 422 22.57 2.98 -9.24
CA ILE A 422 23.43 3.78 -8.33
C ILE A 422 22.78 5.13 -8.05
N GLU A 423 22.24 5.80 -9.06
CA GLU A 423 21.53 7.08 -8.92
C GLU A 423 20.31 6.95 -7.98
N ILE A 424 19.52 5.89 -8.11
CA ILE A 424 18.41 5.57 -7.19
C ILE A 424 18.91 5.45 -5.75
N SER A 425 20.00 4.69 -5.54
CA SER A 425 20.57 4.55 -4.20
C SER A 425 21.01 5.88 -3.61
N ASP A 426 21.64 6.74 -4.40
CA ASP A 426 22.09 8.06 -3.95
C ASP A 426 20.92 9.00 -3.71
N PHE A 427 19.87 8.95 -4.54
CA PHE A 427 18.64 9.72 -4.37
C PHE A 427 17.91 9.33 -3.07
N CYS A 428 17.70 8.04 -2.82
CA CYS A 428 17.07 7.55 -1.58
C CYS A 428 17.81 7.96 -0.30
N ILE A 429 19.10 8.23 -0.40
CA ILE A 429 19.94 8.68 0.74
C ILE A 429 19.84 10.19 0.94
N LYS A 430 19.77 10.92 -0.17
CA LYS A 430 19.65 12.38 -0.18
C LYS A 430 18.29 12.84 0.33
N HIS A 431 17.22 12.08 0.03
CA HIS A 431 15.86 12.44 0.33
C HIS A 431 15.22 11.43 1.29
N ASP A 432 14.78 11.88 2.44
CA ASP A 432 14.02 11.04 3.40
C ASP A 432 12.56 10.87 2.97
N ASP A 433 11.98 11.92 2.33
CA ASP A 433 10.63 11.94 1.75
C ASP A 433 10.70 12.30 0.26
N PHE A 434 10.06 11.52 -0.58
CA PHE A 434 9.96 11.74 -2.02
C PHE A 434 8.75 11.02 -2.61
N PHE A 435 8.48 11.27 -3.88
CA PHE A 435 7.34 10.68 -4.59
C PHE A 435 7.81 9.72 -5.67
N LEU A 436 7.05 8.64 -5.86
CA LEU A 436 7.10 7.78 -7.03
C LEU A 436 5.95 8.16 -7.94
N VAL A 437 6.27 8.56 -9.16
CA VAL A 437 5.28 9.08 -10.11
C VAL A 437 5.24 8.19 -11.34
N TYR A 438 4.03 7.80 -11.72
CA TYR A 438 3.73 6.96 -12.87
C TYR A 438 2.95 7.80 -13.89
N ASP A 439 3.59 8.13 -15.01
CA ASP A 439 3.06 9.03 -16.03
C ASP A 439 2.91 8.31 -17.38
N PHE A 440 1.73 7.75 -17.62
CA PHE A 440 1.39 7.05 -18.87
C PHE A 440 1.13 8.02 -20.02
N ASN A 441 0.78 9.26 -19.71
CA ASN A 441 0.50 10.31 -20.69
C ASN A 441 1.70 11.21 -20.98
N ARG A 442 2.83 11.00 -20.30
CA ARG A 442 4.09 11.75 -20.48
C ARG A 442 3.88 13.27 -20.38
N ARG A 443 3.16 13.71 -19.33
CA ARG A 443 2.78 15.12 -19.13
C ARG A 443 3.79 15.91 -18.30
N LEU A 444 4.75 15.22 -17.67
CA LEU A 444 5.76 15.89 -16.87
C LEU A 444 6.78 16.57 -17.77
N ASP A 445 6.92 17.89 -17.56
CA ASP A 445 7.89 18.72 -18.26
C ASP A 445 9.32 18.48 -17.78
N ASP A 446 10.33 18.82 -18.61
CA ASP A 446 11.76 18.80 -18.28
C ASP A 446 12.17 19.81 -17.17
N LYS A 447 11.19 20.46 -16.53
CA LYS A 447 11.42 21.46 -15.46
C LYS A 447 11.64 20.85 -14.09
N VAL A 448 11.35 19.56 -13.90
CA VAL A 448 11.63 18.86 -12.65
C VAL A 448 13.13 18.64 -12.58
N SER A 449 13.81 19.32 -11.68
CA SER A 449 15.28 19.36 -11.66
C SER A 449 15.90 18.30 -10.77
N ASP A 450 15.24 17.95 -9.66
CA ASP A 450 15.73 16.97 -8.69
C ASP A 450 14.90 15.68 -8.79
N CYS A 451 15.10 14.96 -9.90
CA CYS A 451 14.38 13.72 -10.18
C CYS A 451 15.29 12.68 -10.85
N ILE A 452 14.86 11.42 -10.73
CA ILE A 452 15.35 10.32 -11.56
C ILE A 452 14.22 9.89 -12.48
N LYS A 453 14.46 9.89 -13.78
CA LYS A 453 13.52 9.43 -14.80
C LYS A 453 13.93 8.07 -15.33
N ILE A 454 13.00 7.13 -15.39
CA ILE A 454 13.14 5.84 -16.06
C ILE A 454 12.09 5.75 -17.16
N ASP A 455 12.53 5.83 -18.41
CA ASP A 455 11.66 5.62 -19.57
C ASP A 455 11.33 4.14 -19.70
N MET A 456 10.07 3.78 -19.57
CA MET A 456 9.54 2.42 -19.75
C MET A 456 8.91 2.22 -21.13
N GLY A 457 9.24 3.06 -22.10
CA GLY A 457 8.74 2.99 -23.48
C GLY A 457 7.29 3.44 -23.62
N TYR A 458 6.36 2.87 -22.91
CA TYR A 458 4.93 3.20 -22.93
C TYR A 458 4.49 4.14 -21.79
N MET A 459 5.33 4.38 -20.81
CA MET A 459 5.15 5.31 -19.70
C MET A 459 6.50 5.80 -19.20
N ASP A 460 6.49 6.89 -18.48
CA ASP A 460 7.64 7.38 -17.72
C ASP A 460 7.42 7.14 -16.23
N PHE A 461 8.45 6.64 -15.55
CA PHE A 461 8.48 6.47 -14.11
C PHE A 461 9.50 7.43 -13.51
N TYR A 462 9.12 8.14 -12.45
CA TYR A 462 9.99 9.13 -11.81
C TYR A 462 10.10 8.91 -10.31
N LEU A 463 11.29 9.19 -9.78
CA LEU A 463 11.51 9.53 -8.38
C LEU A 463 11.63 11.06 -8.33
N ILE A 464 10.81 11.74 -7.55
CA ILE A 464 10.74 13.20 -7.50
C ILE A 464 10.86 13.66 -6.06
N SER A 465 11.72 14.65 -5.80
CA SER A 465 11.88 15.24 -4.48
C SER A 465 10.60 15.94 -4.01
N LYS A 466 10.45 16.09 -2.70
CA LYS A 466 9.30 16.80 -2.12
C LYS A 466 9.26 18.27 -2.52
N GLU A 467 10.43 18.87 -2.76
CA GLU A 467 10.56 20.26 -3.18
C GLU A 467 9.99 20.51 -4.57
N ASP A 468 10.08 19.52 -5.46
CA ASP A 468 9.55 19.61 -6.83
C ASP A 468 8.05 19.22 -6.94
N TYR A 469 7.43 18.78 -5.83
CA TYR A 469 6.04 18.37 -5.81
C TYR A 469 5.04 19.41 -6.41
N PRO A 470 5.14 20.72 -6.16
CA PRO A 470 4.22 21.70 -6.77
C PRO A 470 4.20 21.66 -8.30
N LEU A 471 5.28 21.19 -8.93
CA LEU A 471 5.40 21.10 -10.39
C LEU A 471 4.65 19.93 -11.01
N ILE A 472 4.29 18.93 -10.20
CA ILE A 472 3.67 17.69 -10.67
C ILE A 472 2.18 17.57 -10.36
N ILE A 473 1.60 18.51 -9.58
CA ILE A 473 0.18 18.48 -9.20
C ILE A 473 -0.68 18.34 -10.48
N ASN A 474 -1.54 17.33 -10.50
CA ASN A 474 -2.44 16.99 -11.60
C ASN A 474 -1.76 16.63 -12.95
N LYS A 475 -0.44 16.41 -12.97
CA LYS A 475 0.32 16.02 -14.17
C LYS A 475 0.76 14.56 -14.17
N TYR A 476 0.22 13.73 -13.32
CA TYR A 476 0.51 12.31 -13.23
C TYR A 476 -0.75 11.46 -13.39
N ASP A 477 -0.56 10.18 -13.66
CA ASP A 477 -1.67 9.21 -13.66
C ASP A 477 -1.79 8.50 -12.31
N TYR A 478 -0.66 8.12 -11.70
CA TYR A 478 -0.61 7.60 -10.32
C TYR A 478 0.59 8.16 -9.58
N ILE A 479 0.45 8.25 -8.25
CA ILE A 479 1.50 8.72 -7.35
C ILE A 479 1.53 7.86 -6.10
N GLU A 480 2.73 7.59 -5.61
CA GLU A 480 2.96 7.04 -4.28
C GLU A 480 3.83 8.01 -3.50
N SER A 481 3.48 8.25 -2.25
CA SER A 481 4.34 8.96 -1.32
C SER A 481 5.17 7.97 -0.50
N LEU A 482 6.44 8.26 -0.35
CA LEU A 482 7.30 7.50 0.54
C LEU A 482 7.25 8.12 1.94
N ASN A 483 7.03 7.24 2.91
CA ASN A 483 6.93 7.56 4.33
C ASN A 483 5.75 8.47 4.71
N GLN A 484 5.83 9.79 4.74
CA GLN A 484 4.83 10.63 5.41
C GLN A 484 4.29 11.80 4.57
N SER A 485 4.44 11.78 3.27
CA SER A 485 4.04 12.93 2.44
C SER A 485 2.53 13.03 2.16
N LEU A 486 1.71 12.11 2.67
CA LEU A 486 0.25 12.10 2.64
C LEU A 486 -0.37 12.38 1.26
N LEU A 487 0.13 11.72 0.22
CA LEU A 487 -0.41 11.80 -1.13
C LEU A 487 -0.37 10.46 -1.86
N GLY A 488 -1.49 10.07 -2.45
CA GLY A 488 -1.62 8.82 -3.18
C GLY A 488 -1.50 7.59 -2.27
N ASN A 489 -0.92 6.53 -2.78
CA ASN A 489 -0.67 5.33 -1.99
C ASN A 489 0.59 5.53 -1.13
N THR A 490 0.44 5.46 0.18
CA THR A 490 1.60 5.57 1.09
C THR A 490 2.39 4.27 1.07
N ARG A 491 3.69 4.40 0.84
CA ARG A 491 4.62 3.29 0.87
C ARG A 491 5.65 3.47 1.98
N LEU A 492 5.85 2.43 2.76
CA LEU A 492 6.80 2.42 3.85
C LEU A 492 8.07 1.69 3.41
N ILE A 493 9.21 2.36 3.43
CA ILE A 493 10.50 1.79 3.08
C ILE A 493 11.50 2.06 4.19
N ALA A 494 12.06 1.00 4.73
CA ALA A 494 13.15 1.12 5.69
C ALA A 494 14.42 1.58 4.97
N ASN A 495 14.73 2.87 5.11
CA ASN A 495 15.87 3.53 4.47
C ASN A 495 16.85 4.07 5.51
N LEU A 496 17.51 3.17 6.24
CA LEU A 496 18.46 3.55 7.29
C LEU A 496 19.89 3.19 6.88
N VAL A 497 20.78 4.19 6.94
CA VAL A 497 22.21 4.01 6.68
C VAL A 497 23.05 4.81 7.68
N PRO A 498 24.24 4.31 8.06
CA PRO A 498 25.18 5.09 8.84
C PRO A 498 25.69 6.28 8.02
N LYS A 499 25.56 7.48 8.58
CA LYS A 499 26.07 8.73 7.97
C LYS A 499 27.04 9.41 8.94
N LYS A 500 28.10 10.01 8.40
CA LYS A 500 29.01 10.90 9.12
C LYS A 500 29.24 12.15 8.27
N ASN A 501 28.91 13.32 8.80
CA ASN A 501 28.95 14.60 8.05
C ASN A 501 28.19 14.49 6.71
N ASP A 502 26.96 13.99 6.73
CA ASP A 502 26.07 13.75 5.60
C ASP A 502 26.61 12.81 4.50
N ARG A 503 27.69 12.11 4.79
CA ARG A 503 28.26 11.08 3.91
C ARG A 503 28.02 9.71 4.48
N ILE A 504 27.63 8.76 3.60
CA ILE A 504 27.45 7.36 3.98
C ILE A 504 28.79 6.78 4.41
N ILE A 505 28.75 6.01 5.48
CA ILE A 505 29.88 5.20 5.93
C ILE A 505 29.87 3.87 5.15
N PRO A 506 30.85 3.58 4.29
CA PRO A 506 30.97 2.28 3.63
C PRO A 506 31.13 1.14 4.63
N PHE A 507 30.76 -0.09 4.27
CA PHE A 507 30.86 -1.27 5.14
C PHE A 507 32.24 -1.44 5.77
N GLU A 508 33.29 -1.23 5.00
CA GLU A 508 34.70 -1.32 5.49
C GLU A 508 34.96 -0.29 6.60
N ASN A 509 34.39 0.89 6.49
CA ASN A 509 34.56 1.96 7.45
C ASN A 509 33.60 1.85 8.65
N MET A 510 32.46 1.15 8.51
CA MET A 510 31.60 0.86 9.65
C MET A 510 32.36 0.11 10.73
N VAL A 511 33.07 -0.93 10.32
CA VAL A 511 33.88 -1.77 11.23
C VAL A 511 34.97 -0.97 11.93
N ILE A 512 35.59 -0.01 11.23
CA ILE A 512 36.70 0.79 11.79
C ILE A 512 36.20 1.96 12.64
N ASN A 513 35.11 2.61 12.22
CA ASN A 513 34.68 3.87 12.83
C ASN A 513 33.58 3.69 13.89
N LEU A 514 32.87 2.55 13.91
CA LEU A 514 31.71 2.32 14.76
C LEU A 514 31.97 1.27 15.86
N VAL A 515 33.15 0.69 15.93
CA VAL A 515 33.49 -0.34 16.91
C VAL A 515 34.52 0.20 17.92
N ASP A 516 34.21 0.03 19.21
CA ASP A 516 35.19 0.23 20.27
C ASP A 516 36.08 -1.02 20.35
N THR A 517 37.33 -0.89 19.86
CA THR A 517 38.31 -1.98 19.83
C THR A 517 38.74 -2.48 21.21
N SER A 518 38.34 -1.82 22.29
CA SER A 518 38.58 -2.29 23.66
C SER A 518 37.77 -3.55 24.02
N TYR A 519 36.71 -3.86 23.25
CA TYR A 519 35.81 -5.01 23.49
C TYR A 519 36.05 -6.20 22.56
N GLY A 520 37.02 -6.15 21.65
CA GLY A 520 37.35 -7.27 20.77
C GLY A 520 37.72 -6.87 19.34
N ASP A 521 37.76 -7.87 18.44
CA ASP A 521 38.06 -7.64 17.04
C ASP A 521 36.93 -6.92 16.34
N PRO A 522 37.20 -5.90 15.50
CA PRO A 522 36.21 -5.23 14.70
C PRO A 522 35.62 -6.20 13.65
N LYS A 523 34.30 -6.46 13.74
CA LYS A 523 33.59 -7.38 12.84
C LYS A 523 32.29 -6.75 12.36
N LEU A 524 31.95 -6.97 11.09
CA LEU A 524 30.66 -6.63 10.53
C LEU A 524 29.69 -7.79 10.79
N GLY A 525 28.58 -7.51 11.46
CA GLY A 525 27.48 -8.45 11.60
C GLY A 525 26.54 -8.38 10.41
N ILE A 526 25.94 -9.51 10.04
CA ILE A 526 24.90 -9.58 9.01
C ILE A 526 23.68 -10.25 9.63
N LEU A 527 22.57 -9.50 9.70
CA LEU A 527 21.27 -10.01 10.13
C LEU A 527 20.38 -10.22 8.89
N LYS A 528 19.96 -11.45 8.67
CA LYS A 528 18.92 -11.78 7.70
C LYS A 528 17.71 -12.31 8.46
N MET A 529 16.56 -11.71 8.22
CA MET A 529 15.28 -12.14 8.78
C MET A 529 14.32 -12.50 7.66
N ASP A 530 13.53 -13.54 7.90
CA ASP A 530 12.51 -14.04 6.99
C ASP A 530 11.31 -14.49 7.84
N VAL A 531 10.10 -14.31 7.34
CA VAL A 531 8.90 -14.79 8.04
C VAL A 531 8.66 -16.23 7.66
N ASP A 532 8.88 -17.12 8.63
CA ASP A 532 8.66 -18.55 8.44
C ASP A 532 7.23 -18.85 7.98
N ASN A 533 7.13 -19.60 6.89
CA ASN A 533 5.84 -20.06 6.36
C ASN A 533 4.83 -18.96 6.04
N LEU A 534 5.26 -17.74 5.64
CA LEU A 534 4.35 -16.64 5.33
C LEU A 534 3.24 -17.06 4.36
N GLY A 535 3.57 -17.78 3.31
CA GLY A 535 2.58 -18.33 2.37
C GLY A 535 1.53 -19.22 3.04
N ALA A 536 1.92 -20.03 4.02
CA ALA A 536 1.01 -20.86 4.80
C ALA A 536 0.16 -20.02 5.77
N ILE A 537 0.73 -18.97 6.38
CA ILE A 537 0.00 -18.03 7.23
C ILE A 537 -1.13 -17.39 6.42
N PHE A 538 -0.84 -16.88 5.23
CA PHE A 538 -1.85 -16.29 4.35
C PHE A 538 -2.83 -17.33 3.80
N ALA A 539 -2.39 -18.55 3.48
CA ALA A 539 -3.24 -19.58 2.91
C ALA A 539 -4.13 -20.27 3.95
N PHE A 540 -3.62 -20.56 5.13
CA PHE A 540 -4.24 -21.43 6.13
C PHE A 540 -4.32 -20.82 7.54
N GLY A 541 -3.50 -19.81 7.85
CA GLY A 541 -3.38 -19.28 9.20
C GLY A 541 -4.68 -18.69 9.79
N MET A 542 -5.62 -18.28 8.92
CA MET A 542 -6.94 -17.76 9.29
C MET A 542 -8.07 -18.67 8.76
N GLU A 543 -7.87 -19.98 8.67
CA GLU A 543 -8.73 -20.91 7.92
C GLU A 543 -10.21 -20.85 8.31
N LYS A 544 -10.52 -20.71 9.59
CA LYS A 544 -11.90 -20.68 10.11
C LYS A 544 -12.60 -19.33 9.87
N GLN A 545 -11.84 -18.24 9.76
CA GLN A 545 -12.34 -16.87 9.76
C GLN A 545 -11.72 -16.02 8.64
N ARG A 546 -11.40 -16.67 7.53
CA ARG A 546 -10.74 -16.05 6.40
C ARG A 546 -11.67 -15.06 5.69
N SER A 547 -11.26 -13.81 5.59
CA SER A 547 -11.91 -12.80 4.76
C SER A 547 -10.88 -11.97 3.98
N LEU A 548 -11.33 -11.36 2.88
CA LEU A 548 -10.48 -10.51 2.06
C LEU A 548 -9.99 -9.29 2.84
N SER A 549 -10.84 -8.72 3.71
CA SER A 549 -10.50 -7.58 4.57
C SER A 549 -9.41 -7.93 5.59
N LYS A 550 -9.50 -9.08 6.26
CA LYS A 550 -8.46 -9.54 7.19
C LYS A 550 -7.13 -9.80 6.50
N PHE A 551 -7.20 -10.36 5.28
CA PHE A 551 -6.03 -10.58 4.45
C PHE A 551 -5.33 -9.24 4.10
N LEU A 552 -6.11 -8.25 3.70
CA LEU A 552 -5.66 -6.89 3.40
C LEU A 552 -5.01 -6.24 4.64
N THR A 553 -5.66 -6.35 5.81
CA THR A 553 -5.14 -5.83 7.09
C THR A 553 -3.82 -6.51 7.46
N LEU A 554 -3.73 -7.84 7.37
CA LEU A 554 -2.50 -8.56 7.69
C LEU A 554 -1.34 -8.15 6.77
N SER A 555 -1.58 -8.07 5.47
CA SER A 555 -0.57 -7.62 4.50
C SER A 555 -0.03 -6.23 4.84
N ARG A 556 -0.92 -5.28 5.15
CA ARG A 556 -0.52 -3.92 5.53
C ARG A 556 0.27 -3.89 6.85
N MET A 557 -0.12 -4.69 7.85
CA MET A 557 0.62 -4.75 9.12
C MET A 557 2.03 -5.32 8.92
N MET A 558 2.19 -6.29 8.02
CA MET A 558 3.50 -6.81 7.64
C MET A 558 4.34 -5.75 6.93
N GLU A 559 3.75 -5.02 5.98
CA GLU A 559 4.42 -3.91 5.29
C GLU A 559 4.89 -2.83 6.28
N ASN A 560 4.03 -2.46 7.24
CA ASN A 560 4.41 -1.51 8.29
C ASN A 560 5.56 -2.03 9.15
N PHE A 561 5.54 -3.30 9.54
CA PHE A 561 6.62 -3.86 10.34
C PHE A 561 7.96 -3.78 9.61
N PHE A 562 8.04 -4.30 8.38
CA PHE A 562 9.30 -4.32 7.63
C PHE A 562 9.71 -2.96 7.09
N GLY A 563 8.76 -2.13 6.68
CA GLY A 563 9.03 -0.82 6.07
C GLY A 563 9.26 0.31 7.08
N HIS A 564 8.72 0.22 8.29
CA HIS A 564 8.75 1.30 9.27
C HIS A 564 9.23 0.87 10.66
N GLU A 565 8.58 -0.10 11.31
CA GLU A 565 8.90 -0.47 12.69
C GLU A 565 10.32 -1.04 12.84
N LEU A 566 10.77 -1.83 11.88
CA LEU A 566 12.13 -2.36 11.85
C LEU A 566 13.17 -1.22 11.85
N MET A 567 12.93 -0.16 11.10
CA MET A 567 13.78 1.02 11.09
C MET A 567 13.79 1.72 12.45
N ASN A 568 12.63 1.88 13.08
CA ASN A 568 12.49 2.49 14.42
C ASN A 568 13.26 1.68 15.46
N ILE A 569 13.17 0.34 15.43
CA ILE A 569 13.95 -0.55 16.30
C ILE A 569 15.44 -0.31 16.12
N CYS A 570 15.93 -0.27 14.89
CA CYS A 570 17.35 -0.02 14.59
C CYS A 570 17.81 1.35 15.12
N VAL A 571 16.99 2.39 14.95
CA VAL A 571 17.28 3.74 15.48
C VAL A 571 17.32 3.75 17.01
N GLU A 572 16.37 3.13 17.68
CA GLU A 572 16.33 3.06 19.14
C GLU A 572 17.53 2.28 19.71
N VAL A 573 17.88 1.15 19.09
CA VAL A 573 19.04 0.36 19.50
C VAL A 573 20.31 1.16 19.30
N SER A 574 20.47 1.86 18.17
CA SER A 574 21.63 2.75 17.92
C SER A 574 21.75 3.81 19.02
N LYS A 575 20.67 4.48 19.39
CA LYS A 575 20.65 5.49 20.47
C LYS A 575 21.08 4.90 21.82
N LYS A 576 20.59 3.72 22.17
CA LYS A 576 20.95 3.03 23.41
C LYS A 576 22.43 2.61 23.42
N MET A 577 22.96 2.16 22.31
CA MET A 577 24.37 1.76 22.19
C MET A 577 25.28 2.98 22.19
N ASN A 578 24.95 4.04 21.44
CA ASN A 578 25.75 5.27 21.38
C ASN A 578 25.84 5.98 22.73
N SER A 579 24.82 5.87 23.60
CA SER A 579 24.87 6.42 24.97
C SER A 579 25.96 5.78 25.85
N ASN A 580 26.40 4.58 25.49
CA ASN A 580 27.45 3.83 26.22
C ASN A 580 28.85 4.01 25.60
N ILE A 581 28.96 4.63 24.42
CA ILE A 581 30.23 4.80 23.69
C ILE A 581 30.49 6.29 23.46
N SER A 582 31.40 6.89 24.21
CA SER A 582 31.62 8.34 24.26
C SER A 582 32.14 8.98 22.96
N GLN A 583 32.39 8.20 21.90
CA GLN A 583 32.92 8.67 20.63
C GLN A 583 31.87 8.93 19.56
N PHE A 584 30.58 8.64 19.83
CA PHE A 584 29.47 8.78 18.85
C PHE A 584 28.55 9.92 19.23
N SER A 585 28.12 10.66 18.22
CA SER A 585 26.99 11.56 18.39
C SER A 585 25.70 10.74 18.53
N ASN A 586 24.76 11.17 19.37
CA ASN A 586 23.49 10.46 19.67
C ASN A 586 22.59 10.20 18.45
N ASN A 587 22.97 10.65 17.25
CA ASN A 587 22.19 10.58 16.02
C ASN A 587 22.81 9.68 14.93
N GLU A 588 23.95 9.02 15.18
CA GLU A 588 24.57 8.14 14.18
C GLU A 588 23.97 6.74 14.24
N SER A 589 23.47 6.22 13.11
CA SER A 589 23.00 4.83 13.01
C SER A 589 24.18 3.86 12.92
N MET A 590 24.07 2.75 13.64
CA MET A 590 25.00 1.61 13.54
C MET A 590 24.52 0.56 12.53
N PHE A 591 23.32 0.73 11.98
CA PHE A 591 22.69 -0.23 11.10
C PHE A 591 22.65 0.27 9.67
N TYR A 592 22.95 -0.62 8.74
CA TYR A 592 22.79 -0.41 7.31
C TYR A 592 21.72 -1.35 6.79
N ILE A 593 20.51 -0.83 6.55
CA ILE A 593 19.42 -1.61 5.98
C ILE A 593 19.60 -1.63 4.46
N ASN A 594 19.94 -2.79 3.90
CA ASN A 594 20.07 -2.95 2.45
C ASN A 594 18.73 -3.19 1.79
N TYR A 595 17.90 -3.96 2.47
CA TYR A 595 16.58 -4.36 2.01
C TYR A 595 15.70 -4.67 3.21
N ALA A 596 14.50 -4.15 3.21
CA ALA A 596 13.42 -4.60 4.08
C ALA A 596 12.10 -4.38 3.34
N GLY A 597 11.34 -5.45 3.13
CA GLY A 597 10.05 -5.41 2.45
C GLY A 597 9.50 -6.81 2.17
N GLY A 598 8.19 -6.93 2.10
CA GLY A 598 7.52 -8.21 2.00
C GLY A 598 7.70 -9.03 3.28
N ASP A 599 8.49 -10.10 3.19
CA ASP A 599 8.76 -11.04 4.28
C ASP A 599 10.26 -11.12 4.63
N LEU A 600 11.10 -10.43 3.88
CA LEU A 600 12.56 -10.55 3.97
C LEU A 600 13.22 -9.22 4.33
N SER A 601 14.21 -9.27 5.21
CA SER A 601 15.11 -8.14 5.45
C SER A 601 16.58 -8.57 5.50
N LEU A 602 17.47 -7.66 5.08
CA LEU A 602 18.91 -7.80 5.15
C LEU A 602 19.54 -6.54 5.73
N ILE A 603 20.18 -6.69 6.88
CA ILE A 603 20.77 -5.60 7.65
C ILE A 603 22.24 -5.91 7.93
N HIS A 604 23.10 -4.93 7.75
CA HIS A 604 24.51 -4.97 8.21
C HIS A 604 24.62 -4.12 9.48
N ILE A 605 25.35 -4.65 10.46
CA ILE A 605 25.49 -4.07 11.80
C ILE A 605 26.97 -3.86 12.12
#